data_8e0c2c56208a962f3430c156308a103c
#
_entry.id   8e0c2c56208a962f3430c156308a103c
#
_cell.length_a   1.000
_cell.length_b   1.000
_cell.length_c   1.000
_cell.angle_alpha   90.00
_cell.angle_beta   90.00
_cell.angle_gamma   90.00
#
_symmetry.space_group_name_H-M   'P 1'
#
loop_
_entity.id
_entity.type
_entity.pdbx_description
1 polymer ?
#
loop_
_entity_poly.entity_id
_entity_poly.type
_entity_poly.pdbx_seq_one_letter_code
_entity_poly.pdbx_strand_id
1 'polypeptide(L)'
;MRRRRAVIAAAVGAVLGLLLLGLSLLWLPAQTETARPNASPSAVALKVSVSGNHLVNGAGSTVRLLGANRSGTQYACAEGSGFFDGPSDAASIAAMKAWGMTAVRVSLNEDCWLGINGVPAAYAGVNYQGAIGGFVDRLNAAGLYVILDLHWNAPGTTKALDQKPMADRDHSPAFWAGVAGYFKDRPAVVFDLYNEPYPDSNHNTTAAWTCIRDGGTCPGVPFTAAGSQEMVNAIRGAGATNVVMVGGPQYAGVVDRWTEFKPADPAGQLAASIHIYYNNPADPEWAPCYLRSCWDATIAPLAATTPVVIGEVVEHDCSSALLMPLLTWADTKGVSYLAWSWFTGDCAGEPALITDYDGTPSGEGAGLRDHLISLPH
;
A
#
# COMPACT_ATOMS: atom_id res chain seq x y z
N MET A 1 -42.30 -19.09 48.23
CA MET A 1 -43.75 -19.16 48.42
C MET A 1 -44.43 -19.35 47.09
N ARG A 2 -45.16 -20.48 46.98
CA ARG A 2 -46.37 -20.78 46.18
C ARG A 2 -46.38 -20.42 44.70
N ARG A 3 -46.28 -21.41 43.74
CA ARG A 3 -47.34 -22.34 43.22
C ARG A 3 -48.42 -21.56 42.44
N ARG A 4 -48.88 -21.93 41.23
CA ARG A 4 -49.36 -23.23 40.61
C ARG A 4 -49.53 -22.97 39.10
N ARG A 5 -49.17 -23.84 38.15
CA ARG A 5 -49.93 -25.04 37.62
C ARG A 5 -51.35 -24.80 37.14
N ALA A 6 -51.59 -25.12 35.85
CA ALA A 6 -52.59 -26.04 35.28
C ALA A 6 -52.57 -25.87 33.75
N VAL A 7 -52.44 -26.77 32.87
CA VAL A 7 -52.84 -28.18 32.54
C VAL A 7 -54.29 -28.27 31.97
N ILE A 8 -54.41 -28.99 30.80
CA ILE A 8 -55.53 -29.79 30.24
C ILE A 8 -56.47 -29.02 29.29
N ALA A 9 -56.95 -29.57 28.15
CA ALA A 9 -56.96 -30.88 27.50
C ALA A 9 -57.51 -30.77 26.05
N ALA A 10 -57.33 -31.88 25.36
CA ALA A 10 -57.79 -32.23 24.02
C ALA A 10 -59.31 -32.39 23.86
N ALA A 11 -59.81 -32.32 22.62
CA ALA A 11 -60.90 -33.17 22.17
C ALA A 11 -60.90 -33.38 20.65
N VAL A 12 -61.08 -34.61 20.29
CA VAL A 12 -61.20 -35.27 18.99
C VAL A 12 -62.61 -35.06 18.42
N GLY A 13 -62.74 -34.98 17.10
CA GLY A 13 -64.03 -35.03 16.41
C GLY A 13 -63.87 -35.33 14.92
N ALA A 14 -63.99 -36.61 14.59
CA ALA A 14 -64.15 -37.07 13.20
C ALA A 14 -65.61 -37.18 12.82
N VAL A 15 -65.98 -36.75 11.62
CA VAL A 15 -67.22 -37.23 10.93
C VAL A 15 -66.99 -37.21 9.42
N LEU A 16 -67.31 -38.38 8.81
CA LEU A 16 -67.40 -38.67 7.38
C LEU A 16 -68.48 -37.86 6.65
N GLY A 17 -68.30 -37.60 5.35
CA GLY A 17 -69.40 -37.09 4.45
C GLY A 17 -68.98 -37.11 2.98
N LEU A 18 -69.42 -38.14 2.30
CA LEU A 18 -69.51 -38.51 0.88
C LEU A 18 -69.42 -37.44 -0.23
N LEU A 19 -68.60 -37.80 -1.24
CA LEU A 19 -68.75 -37.76 -2.72
C LEU A 19 -69.88 -36.88 -3.34
N LEU A 20 -69.40 -35.91 -4.18
CA LEU A 20 -70.02 -35.53 -5.44
C LEU A 20 -68.94 -35.17 -6.47
N LEU A 21 -68.90 -35.93 -7.59
CA LEU A 21 -68.14 -35.65 -8.77
C LEU A 21 -68.70 -34.40 -9.48
N GLY A 22 -67.86 -33.34 -9.55
CA GLY A 22 -68.07 -32.22 -10.43
C GLY A 22 -66.78 -32.00 -11.26
N LEU A 23 -66.86 -32.33 -12.57
CA LEU A 23 -65.78 -31.93 -13.53
C LEU A 23 -65.80 -30.41 -13.65
N SER A 24 -64.88 -29.77 -13.02
CA SER A 24 -64.54 -28.36 -13.29
C SER A 24 -63.22 -28.32 -14.06
N LEU A 25 -63.28 -27.93 -15.33
CA LEU A 25 -62.09 -27.55 -16.12
C LEU A 25 -61.39 -26.41 -15.37
N LEU A 26 -60.27 -26.75 -14.75
CA LEU A 26 -59.36 -25.76 -14.17
C LEU A 26 -58.59 -25.09 -15.31
N TRP A 27 -58.97 -23.87 -15.61
CA TRP A 27 -58.11 -22.94 -16.34
C TRP A 27 -56.92 -22.59 -15.46
N LEU A 28 -55.73 -23.11 -15.77
CA LEU A 28 -54.47 -22.69 -15.16
C LEU A 28 -54.08 -21.34 -15.78
N PRO A 29 -53.92 -20.28 -15.03
CA PRO A 29 -53.35 -19.07 -15.54
C PRO A 29 -51.87 -19.35 -15.90
N ALA A 30 -51.46 -18.98 -17.12
CA ALA A 30 -50.07 -19.00 -17.52
C ALA A 30 -49.23 -18.17 -16.52
N GLN A 31 -48.34 -18.83 -15.82
CA GLN A 31 -47.33 -18.12 -15.00
C GLN A 31 -46.45 -17.32 -15.97
N THR A 32 -46.63 -16.01 -15.98
CA THR A 32 -45.66 -15.10 -16.54
C THR A 32 -44.37 -15.28 -15.75
N GLU A 33 -43.36 -15.90 -16.40
CA GLU A 33 -42.03 -16.00 -15.90
C GLU A 33 -41.50 -14.56 -15.72
N THR A 34 -41.54 -14.07 -14.49
CA THR A 34 -40.92 -12.78 -14.14
C THR A 34 -39.43 -12.94 -14.42
N ALA A 35 -38.94 -12.26 -15.46
CA ALA A 35 -37.51 -12.17 -15.77
C ALA A 35 -36.77 -11.83 -14.47
N ARG A 36 -35.87 -12.73 -14.03
CA ARG A 36 -34.99 -12.45 -12.93
C ARG A 36 -34.24 -11.15 -13.27
N PRO A 37 -34.22 -10.19 -12.33
CA PRO A 37 -33.39 -9.01 -12.55
C PRO A 37 -31.98 -9.50 -12.88
N ASN A 38 -31.41 -9.03 -13.99
CA ASN A 38 -30.02 -9.28 -14.31
C ASN A 38 -29.19 -9.00 -13.07
N ALA A 39 -28.52 -10.04 -12.55
CA ALA A 39 -27.56 -9.86 -11.48
C ALA A 39 -26.56 -8.80 -11.98
N SER A 40 -26.48 -7.68 -11.29
CA SER A 40 -25.42 -6.69 -11.54
C SER A 40 -24.11 -7.44 -11.62
N PRO A 41 -23.25 -7.15 -12.59
CA PRO A 41 -21.94 -7.81 -12.64
C PRO A 41 -21.29 -7.67 -11.27
N SER A 42 -20.93 -8.80 -10.66
CA SER A 42 -20.22 -8.79 -9.38
C SER A 42 -19.04 -7.86 -9.53
N ALA A 43 -18.98 -6.83 -8.69
CA ALA A 43 -17.83 -5.93 -8.69
C ALA A 43 -16.56 -6.78 -8.59
N VAL A 44 -15.69 -6.68 -9.59
CA VAL A 44 -14.42 -7.42 -9.57
C VAL A 44 -13.70 -7.01 -8.31
N ALA A 45 -13.39 -7.98 -7.45
CA ALA A 45 -12.71 -7.70 -6.19
C ALA A 45 -11.40 -6.94 -6.47
N LEU A 46 -11.13 -5.88 -5.71
CA LEU A 46 -9.93 -5.08 -5.85
C LEU A 46 -8.70 -5.98 -5.64
N LYS A 47 -7.88 -6.10 -6.68
CA LYS A 47 -6.68 -6.96 -6.70
C LYS A 47 -5.63 -6.31 -7.56
N VAL A 48 -4.36 -6.48 -7.19
CA VAL A 48 -3.21 -6.10 -8.02
C VAL A 48 -2.24 -7.27 -8.13
N SER A 49 -1.69 -7.48 -9.32
CA SER A 49 -0.65 -8.47 -9.59
C SER A 49 0.24 -8.03 -10.73
N VAL A 50 1.43 -8.63 -10.85
CA VAL A 50 2.36 -8.37 -11.96
C VAL A 50 1.98 -9.25 -13.15
N SER A 51 1.96 -8.64 -14.34
CA SER A 51 1.83 -9.33 -15.63
C SER A 51 2.77 -8.66 -16.64
N GLY A 52 3.88 -9.33 -16.96
CA GLY A 52 4.94 -8.73 -17.77
C GLY A 52 5.52 -7.48 -17.07
N ASN A 53 5.50 -6.36 -17.78
CA ASN A 53 5.95 -5.07 -17.26
C ASN A 53 4.80 -4.19 -16.71
N HIS A 54 3.64 -4.76 -16.44
CA HIS A 54 2.46 -4.05 -15.95
C HIS A 54 1.98 -4.57 -14.61
N LEU A 55 1.35 -3.68 -13.84
CA LEU A 55 0.43 -4.07 -12.79
C LEU A 55 -0.95 -4.25 -13.41
N VAL A 56 -1.64 -5.33 -13.03
CA VAL A 56 -2.98 -5.65 -13.54
C VAL A 56 -3.96 -5.91 -12.40
N ASN A 57 -5.24 -5.56 -12.62
CA ASN A 57 -6.31 -5.84 -11.67
C ASN A 57 -6.82 -7.30 -11.78
N GLY A 58 -7.84 -7.63 -10.99
CA GLY A 58 -8.43 -8.97 -10.99
C GLY A 58 -9.09 -9.40 -12.31
N ALA A 59 -9.35 -8.47 -13.23
CA ALA A 59 -9.84 -8.72 -14.58
C ALA A 59 -8.72 -8.83 -15.63
N GLY A 60 -7.45 -8.65 -15.22
CA GLY A 60 -6.30 -8.64 -16.14
C GLY A 60 -6.08 -7.30 -16.86
N SER A 61 -6.85 -6.27 -16.54
CA SER A 61 -6.64 -4.93 -17.08
C SER A 61 -5.48 -4.23 -16.39
N THR A 62 -4.67 -3.51 -17.17
CA THR A 62 -3.58 -2.69 -16.62
C THR A 62 -4.13 -1.66 -15.65
N VAL A 63 -3.46 -1.53 -14.50
CA VAL A 63 -3.72 -0.50 -13.50
C VAL A 63 -2.43 0.20 -13.14
N ARG A 64 -2.54 1.44 -12.69
CA ARG A 64 -1.44 2.21 -12.11
C ARG A 64 -1.79 2.61 -10.68
N LEU A 65 -0.79 2.60 -9.83
CA LEU A 65 -0.89 3.06 -8.45
C LEU A 65 -0.55 4.54 -8.43
N LEU A 66 -1.58 5.38 -8.38
CA LEU A 66 -1.48 6.85 -8.48
C LEU A 66 -2.04 7.46 -7.21
N GLY A 67 -1.28 8.32 -6.55
CA GLY A 67 -1.78 8.92 -5.32
C GLY A 67 -0.73 9.58 -4.45
N ALA A 68 -0.81 9.32 -3.14
CA ALA A 68 0.05 9.95 -2.16
C ALA A 68 0.50 8.96 -1.07
N ASN A 69 1.58 9.34 -0.41
CA ASN A 69 2.02 8.72 0.84
C ASN A 69 1.18 9.27 2.00
N ARG A 70 0.71 8.40 2.90
CA ARG A 70 0.11 8.75 4.18
C ARG A 70 1.16 8.52 5.26
N SER A 71 1.93 9.57 5.55
CA SER A 71 2.92 9.59 6.63
C SER A 71 2.25 9.57 8.02
N GLY A 72 3.05 9.50 9.06
CA GLY A 72 2.60 9.56 10.46
C GLY A 72 2.60 8.22 11.17
N THR A 73 2.28 7.14 10.47
CA THR A 73 2.23 5.81 11.08
C THR A 73 3.61 5.25 11.43
N GLN A 74 4.69 5.78 10.83
CA GLN A 74 6.05 5.37 11.13
C GLN A 74 6.60 5.97 12.44
N TYR A 75 6.04 7.07 12.95
CA TYR A 75 6.55 7.74 14.15
C TYR A 75 5.53 7.84 15.29
N ALA A 76 4.25 8.10 15.01
CA ALA A 76 3.25 8.41 16.03
C ALA A 76 3.17 7.34 17.15
N CYS A 77 3.27 6.05 16.79
CA CYS A 77 3.26 4.95 17.73
C CYS A 77 4.52 4.91 18.61
N ALA A 78 5.70 5.11 18.01
CA ALA A 78 6.98 5.05 18.70
C ALA A 78 7.17 6.25 19.65
N GLU A 79 6.63 7.41 19.28
CA GLU A 79 6.59 8.61 20.09
C GLU A 79 5.50 8.59 21.15
N GLY A 80 4.50 7.71 21.04
CA GLY A 80 3.41 7.58 21.99
C GLY A 80 2.28 8.59 21.78
N SER A 81 2.19 9.21 20.62
CA SER A 81 1.16 10.21 20.28
C SER A 81 -0.11 9.59 19.68
N GLY A 82 -0.07 8.32 19.23
CA GLY A 82 -1.19 7.63 18.59
C GLY A 82 -0.77 6.57 17.59
N PHE A 83 -1.67 6.19 16.70
CA PHE A 83 -1.35 5.33 15.55
C PHE A 83 -1.09 6.16 14.28
N PHE A 84 -1.69 7.34 14.19
CA PHE A 84 -1.64 8.27 13.07
C PHE A 84 -1.42 9.68 13.60
N ASP A 85 -0.86 10.53 12.80
CA ASP A 85 -0.67 11.96 13.09
C ASP A 85 -1.87 12.84 12.69
N GLY A 86 -2.92 12.22 12.19
CA GLY A 86 -4.15 12.87 11.77
C GLY A 86 -5.25 11.84 11.48
N PRO A 87 -6.38 12.25 10.88
CA PRO A 87 -7.51 11.38 10.65
C PRO A 87 -7.19 10.24 9.69
N SER A 88 -7.79 9.08 9.96
CA SER A 88 -7.76 7.88 9.13
C SER A 88 -9.17 7.35 8.86
N ASP A 89 -10.17 8.20 8.98
CA ASP A 89 -11.58 7.90 8.84
C ASP A 89 -12.08 7.94 7.39
N ALA A 90 -13.36 7.68 7.20
CA ALA A 90 -13.98 7.68 5.89
C ALA A 90 -13.97 9.06 5.21
N ALA A 91 -14.00 10.16 5.98
CA ALA A 91 -14.00 11.51 5.42
C ALA A 91 -12.63 11.85 4.79
N SER A 92 -11.53 11.56 5.51
CA SER A 92 -10.18 11.73 4.98
C SER A 92 -9.93 10.86 3.73
N ILE A 93 -10.44 9.62 3.73
CA ILE A 93 -10.34 8.73 2.56
C ILE A 93 -11.17 9.26 1.38
N ALA A 94 -12.35 9.81 1.64
CA ALA A 94 -13.17 10.42 0.60
C ALA A 94 -12.48 11.63 -0.04
N ALA A 95 -11.74 12.42 0.73
CA ALA A 95 -10.93 13.52 0.23
C ALA A 95 -9.82 13.03 -0.72
N MET A 96 -9.11 11.95 -0.37
CA MET A 96 -8.13 11.30 -1.27
C MET A 96 -8.78 10.82 -2.57
N LYS A 97 -9.96 10.21 -2.48
CA LYS A 97 -10.73 9.77 -3.66
C LYS A 97 -11.17 10.93 -4.54
N ALA A 98 -11.56 12.06 -3.93
CA ALA A 98 -11.96 13.26 -4.67
C ALA A 98 -10.82 13.85 -5.51
N TRP A 99 -9.55 13.57 -5.15
CA TRP A 99 -8.38 13.91 -5.96
C TRP A 99 -8.14 12.94 -7.14
N GLY A 100 -8.93 11.88 -7.28
CA GLY A 100 -8.72 10.87 -8.32
C GLY A 100 -7.65 9.83 -7.96
N MET A 101 -7.22 9.75 -6.70
CA MET A 101 -6.24 8.75 -6.28
C MET A 101 -6.75 7.33 -6.49
N THR A 102 -5.85 6.44 -6.92
CA THR A 102 -6.08 4.99 -7.02
C THR A 102 -5.31 4.21 -5.95
N ALA A 103 -4.30 4.80 -5.31
CA ALA A 103 -3.47 4.14 -4.31
C ALA A 103 -3.03 5.09 -3.19
N VAL A 104 -2.71 4.50 -2.03
CA VAL A 104 -2.09 5.17 -0.87
C VAL A 104 -0.94 4.32 -0.38
N ARG A 105 0.25 4.93 -0.17
CA ARG A 105 1.39 4.28 0.49
C ARG A 105 1.38 4.66 1.97
N VAL A 106 1.47 3.67 2.84
CA VAL A 106 1.36 3.80 4.29
C VAL A 106 2.66 3.36 4.93
N SER A 107 3.34 4.29 5.58
CA SER A 107 4.66 4.08 6.17
C SER A 107 4.56 3.35 7.51
N LEU A 108 5.23 2.21 7.68
CA LEU A 108 5.18 1.41 8.88
C LEU A 108 6.47 1.53 9.71
N ASN A 109 6.32 1.25 11.01
CA ASN A 109 7.40 1.17 11.98
C ASN A 109 7.55 -0.28 12.46
N GLU A 110 8.78 -0.78 12.41
CA GLU A 110 9.10 -2.16 12.78
C GLU A 110 8.79 -2.46 14.25
N ASP A 111 9.25 -1.60 15.15
CA ASP A 111 9.05 -1.78 16.59
C ASP A 111 7.57 -1.72 16.96
N CYS A 112 6.83 -0.82 16.32
CA CYS A 112 5.39 -0.69 16.56
C CYS A 112 4.64 -1.93 16.08
N TRP A 113 5.00 -2.49 14.92
CA TRP A 113 4.39 -3.72 14.44
C TRP A 113 4.69 -4.91 15.33
N LEU A 114 5.95 -5.06 15.75
CA LEU A 114 6.40 -6.17 16.57
C LEU A 114 6.10 -6.01 18.07
N GLY A 115 5.85 -4.80 18.55
CA GLY A 115 5.62 -4.48 19.97
C GLY A 115 6.89 -4.62 20.81
N ILE A 116 8.04 -4.18 20.30
CA ILE A 116 9.36 -4.34 20.91
C ILE A 116 10.00 -2.99 21.28
N ASN A 117 11.19 -3.03 21.83
CA ASN A 117 12.09 -1.89 22.07
C ASN A 117 11.47 -0.71 22.85
N GLY A 118 10.50 -1.01 23.71
CA GLY A 118 9.91 -0.01 24.61
C GLY A 118 9.00 1.01 23.92
N VAL A 119 8.45 0.69 22.74
CA VAL A 119 7.33 1.46 22.18
C VAL A 119 6.12 1.33 23.10
N PRO A 120 5.29 2.39 23.26
CA PRO A 120 4.14 2.34 24.16
C PRO A 120 3.17 1.22 23.78
N ALA A 121 2.91 0.30 24.71
CA ALA A 121 2.08 -0.89 24.47
C ALA A 121 0.65 -0.55 23.98
N ALA A 122 0.13 0.63 24.33
CA ALA A 122 -1.16 1.12 23.85
C ALA A 122 -1.20 1.29 22.33
N TYR A 123 -0.05 1.56 21.69
CA TYR A 123 0.08 1.86 20.27
C TYR A 123 0.93 0.84 19.50
N ALA A 124 1.27 -0.30 20.11
CA ALA A 124 2.18 -1.30 19.56
C ALA A 124 1.56 -2.70 19.48
N GLY A 125 2.24 -3.60 18.79
CA GLY A 125 1.82 -4.99 18.63
C GLY A 125 0.43 -5.10 18.01
N VAL A 126 -0.42 -5.92 18.59
CA VAL A 126 -1.78 -6.19 18.08
C VAL A 126 -2.64 -4.92 17.95
N ASN A 127 -2.40 -3.89 18.78
CA ASN A 127 -3.12 -2.62 18.70
C ASN A 127 -2.71 -1.85 17.41
N TYR A 128 -1.40 -1.76 17.14
CA TYR A 128 -0.91 -1.14 15.91
C TYR A 128 -1.34 -1.93 14.68
N GLN A 129 -1.18 -3.25 14.70
CA GLN A 129 -1.62 -4.15 13.61
C GLN A 129 -3.13 -3.97 13.33
N GLY A 130 -3.96 -3.88 14.37
CA GLY A 130 -5.40 -3.64 14.24
C GLY A 130 -5.74 -2.27 13.66
N ALA A 131 -5.02 -1.21 14.08
CA ALA A 131 -5.22 0.15 13.56
C ALA A 131 -4.85 0.25 12.08
N ILE A 132 -3.67 -0.28 11.69
CA ILE A 132 -3.23 -0.34 10.29
C ILE A 132 -4.17 -1.21 9.46
N GLY A 133 -4.53 -2.41 9.95
CA GLY A 133 -5.47 -3.31 9.26
C GLY A 133 -6.81 -2.65 8.99
N GLY A 134 -7.39 -1.99 9.99
CA GLY A 134 -8.65 -1.25 9.84
C GLY A 134 -8.55 -0.08 8.86
N PHE A 135 -7.40 0.61 8.78
CA PHE A 135 -7.19 1.66 7.79
C PHE A 135 -7.08 1.08 6.37
N VAL A 136 -6.29 0.02 6.19
CA VAL A 136 -6.19 -0.71 4.92
C VAL A 136 -7.55 -1.20 4.43
N ASP A 137 -8.36 -1.77 5.32
CA ASP A 137 -9.70 -2.27 4.97
C ASP A 137 -10.62 -1.13 4.50
N ARG A 138 -10.56 0.04 5.14
CA ARG A 138 -11.33 1.23 4.70
C ARG A 138 -10.84 1.77 3.36
N LEU A 139 -9.53 1.83 3.12
CA LEU A 139 -8.95 2.23 1.82
C LEU A 139 -9.38 1.27 0.70
N ASN A 140 -9.26 -0.03 0.93
CA ASN A 140 -9.69 -1.03 -0.05
C ASN A 140 -11.20 -1.00 -0.31
N ALA A 141 -12.02 -0.78 0.72
CA ALA A 141 -13.47 -0.60 0.56
C ALA A 141 -13.83 0.64 -0.26
N ALA A 142 -13.00 1.68 -0.21
CA ALA A 142 -13.13 2.87 -1.05
C ALA A 142 -12.57 2.68 -2.47
N GLY A 143 -12.03 1.50 -2.81
CA GLY A 143 -11.45 1.20 -4.12
C GLY A 143 -10.02 1.72 -4.29
N LEU A 144 -9.28 1.92 -3.20
CA LEU A 144 -7.87 2.32 -3.21
C LEU A 144 -6.97 1.11 -2.96
N TYR A 145 -5.96 0.94 -3.80
CA TYR A 145 -4.84 0.03 -3.53
C TYR A 145 -3.99 0.58 -2.38
N VAL A 146 -3.33 -0.30 -1.65
CA VAL A 146 -2.48 0.11 -0.52
C VAL A 146 -1.08 -0.45 -0.70
N ILE A 147 -0.07 0.41 -0.56
CA ILE A 147 1.33 0.01 -0.46
C ILE A 147 1.71 0.15 1.02
N LEU A 148 2.22 -0.92 1.62
CA LEU A 148 2.79 -0.90 2.97
C LEU A 148 4.29 -0.96 2.86
N ASP A 149 5.02 -0.03 3.49
CA ASP A 149 6.47 -0.02 3.49
C ASP A 149 7.08 -0.15 4.89
N LEU A 150 8.22 -0.79 4.98
CA LEU A 150 9.07 -0.71 6.16
C LEU A 150 9.84 0.60 6.11
N HIS A 151 9.31 1.61 6.81
CA HIS A 151 9.82 2.97 6.75
C HIS A 151 10.92 3.24 7.79
N TRP A 152 10.66 2.87 9.05
CA TRP A 152 11.58 3.00 10.17
C TRP A 152 11.82 1.68 10.87
N ASN A 153 13.09 1.38 11.09
CA ASN A 153 13.58 0.19 11.80
C ASN A 153 14.76 0.55 12.72
N ALA A 154 15.16 -0.36 13.60
CA ALA A 154 16.40 -0.23 14.36
C ALA A 154 16.90 -1.59 14.85
N PRO A 155 18.23 -1.84 14.83
CA PRO A 155 18.80 -3.11 15.27
C PRO A 155 18.77 -3.26 16.80
N GLY A 156 18.75 -4.50 17.26
CA GLY A 156 18.89 -4.88 18.66
C GLY A 156 17.78 -4.34 19.55
N THR A 157 18.13 -3.59 20.56
CA THR A 157 17.18 -2.97 21.51
C THR A 157 17.00 -1.47 21.30
N THR A 158 17.53 -0.92 20.21
CA THR A 158 17.38 0.49 19.87
C THR A 158 15.96 0.72 19.35
N LYS A 159 15.31 1.79 19.82
CA LYS A 159 13.98 2.15 19.33
C LYS A 159 14.07 2.70 17.91
N ALA A 160 13.16 2.28 17.04
CA ALA A 160 13.03 2.75 15.66
C ALA A 160 12.40 4.16 15.63
N LEU A 161 13.23 5.20 15.72
CA LEU A 161 12.82 6.61 15.74
C LEU A 161 13.29 7.40 14.52
N ASP A 162 13.97 6.76 13.59
CA ASP A 162 14.50 7.36 12.37
C ASP A 162 14.78 6.29 11.30
N GLN A 163 15.16 6.75 10.13
CA GLN A 163 15.59 5.91 9.02
C GLN A 163 17.01 5.39 9.26
N LYS A 164 17.24 4.13 8.93
CA LYS A 164 18.57 3.48 8.99
C LYS A 164 19.09 3.20 7.57
N PRO A 165 20.42 2.99 7.42
CA PRO A 165 21.00 2.74 6.09
C PRO A 165 20.48 1.46 5.41
N MET A 166 19.97 0.51 6.18
CA MET A 166 19.41 -0.76 5.70
C MET A 166 18.38 -1.32 6.69
N ALA A 167 17.53 -2.19 6.21
CA ALA A 167 16.76 -3.08 7.06
C ALA A 167 17.72 -3.90 7.95
N ASP A 168 17.39 -4.10 9.23
CA ASP A 168 18.23 -4.90 10.13
C ASP A 168 17.82 -6.37 10.10
N ARG A 169 18.79 -7.27 10.32
CA ARG A 169 18.52 -8.71 10.32
C ARG A 169 17.83 -9.18 11.58
N ASP A 170 17.91 -8.40 12.66
CA ASP A 170 17.40 -8.80 13.96
C ASP A 170 15.87 -8.87 13.94
N HIS A 171 15.21 -7.96 13.22
CA HIS A 171 13.78 -7.76 13.30
C HIS A 171 13.06 -7.68 11.95
N SER A 172 13.67 -7.09 10.90
CA SER A 172 12.97 -6.82 9.64
C SER A 172 12.43 -8.07 8.93
N PRO A 173 13.11 -9.24 8.94
CA PRO A 173 12.50 -10.47 8.42
C PRO A 173 11.27 -10.93 9.22
N ALA A 174 11.28 -10.78 10.56
CA ALA A 174 10.13 -11.12 11.40
C ALA A 174 8.98 -10.12 11.21
N PHE A 175 9.29 -8.83 11.05
CA PHE A 175 8.32 -7.80 10.66
C PHE A 175 7.61 -8.21 9.37
N TRP A 176 8.35 -8.53 8.31
CA TRP A 176 7.75 -8.90 7.03
C TRP A 176 6.98 -10.21 7.07
N ALA A 177 7.43 -11.20 7.83
CA ALA A 177 6.65 -12.42 8.04
C ALA A 177 5.31 -12.12 8.72
N GLY A 178 5.31 -11.21 9.72
CA GLY A 178 4.12 -10.76 10.43
C GLY A 178 3.17 -9.95 9.52
N VAL A 179 3.67 -8.93 8.81
CA VAL A 179 2.89 -8.11 7.88
C VAL A 179 2.30 -8.98 6.77
N ALA A 180 3.12 -9.82 6.14
CA ALA A 180 2.67 -10.69 5.07
C ALA A 180 1.62 -11.70 5.56
N GLY A 181 1.82 -12.31 6.73
CA GLY A 181 0.84 -13.21 7.34
C GLY A 181 -0.52 -12.54 7.61
N TYR A 182 -0.50 -11.27 8.02
CA TYR A 182 -1.71 -10.48 8.30
C TYR A 182 -2.45 -10.05 7.02
N PHE A 183 -1.72 -9.71 5.95
CA PHE A 183 -2.30 -9.12 4.74
C PHE A 183 -2.34 -10.07 3.52
N LYS A 184 -1.89 -11.33 3.61
CA LYS A 184 -1.84 -12.28 2.47
C LYS A 184 -3.17 -12.48 1.75
N ASP A 185 -4.28 -12.37 2.48
CA ASP A 185 -5.63 -12.53 1.94
C ASP A 185 -6.26 -11.20 1.49
N ARG A 186 -5.48 -10.12 1.45
CA ARG A 186 -5.86 -8.80 0.92
C ARG A 186 -5.11 -8.53 -0.39
N PRO A 187 -5.64 -8.97 -1.54
CA PRO A 187 -4.92 -8.95 -2.82
C PRO A 187 -4.74 -7.55 -3.41
N ALA A 188 -5.27 -6.52 -2.78
CA ALA A 188 -5.09 -5.11 -3.13
C ALA A 188 -3.92 -4.45 -2.36
N VAL A 189 -3.22 -5.21 -1.52
CA VAL A 189 -2.06 -4.74 -0.75
C VAL A 189 -0.77 -5.11 -1.47
N VAL A 190 0.15 -4.17 -1.56
CA VAL A 190 1.52 -4.28 -2.08
C VAL A 190 2.48 -4.08 -0.92
N PHE A 191 3.60 -4.77 -0.92
CA PHE A 191 4.67 -4.63 0.08
C PHE A 191 5.87 -3.92 -0.53
N ASP A 192 6.30 -2.80 0.05
CA ASP A 192 7.53 -2.10 -0.32
C ASP A 192 8.60 -2.43 0.73
N LEU A 193 9.59 -3.23 0.35
CA LEU A 193 10.45 -3.95 1.29
C LEU A 193 11.21 -3.07 2.25
N TYR A 194 11.68 -1.93 1.78
CA TYR A 194 12.43 -0.98 2.59
C TYR A 194 12.36 0.40 1.95
N ASN A 195 12.04 1.40 2.75
CA ASN A 195 11.80 2.76 2.30
C ASN A 195 12.96 3.30 1.44
N GLU A 196 14.10 3.54 2.04
CA GLU A 196 15.20 4.27 1.39
C GLU A 196 16.57 3.73 1.81
N PRO A 197 17.07 2.66 1.19
CA PRO A 197 18.40 2.13 1.52
C PRO A 197 19.51 3.06 1.04
N TYR A 198 20.51 3.31 1.93
CA TYR A 198 21.69 4.12 1.63
C TYR A 198 22.99 3.49 2.15
N PRO A 199 23.26 2.18 1.91
CA PRO A 199 24.49 1.54 2.31
C PRO A 199 25.69 2.12 1.52
N ASP A 200 26.90 1.76 1.93
CA ASP A 200 28.18 2.18 1.31
C ASP A 200 28.29 3.72 1.24
N SER A 201 27.97 4.39 2.35
CA SER A 201 27.99 5.85 2.45
C SER A 201 27.16 6.55 1.36
N ASN A 202 26.01 5.96 1.02
CA ASN A 202 25.08 6.48 0.03
C ASN A 202 25.61 6.51 -1.42
N HIS A 203 26.53 5.60 -1.79
CA HIS A 203 27.06 5.53 -3.15
C HIS A 203 26.37 4.44 -3.98
N ASN A 204 26.24 4.70 -5.29
CA ASN A 204 25.76 3.71 -6.27
C ASN A 204 26.90 2.77 -6.68
N THR A 205 27.25 1.80 -5.84
CA THR A 205 28.33 0.83 -6.05
C THR A 205 27.82 -0.60 -6.13
N THR A 206 28.63 -1.50 -6.65
CA THR A 206 28.34 -2.94 -6.61
C THR A 206 28.17 -3.42 -5.16
N ALA A 207 28.92 -2.88 -4.21
CA ALA A 207 28.82 -3.24 -2.80
C ALA A 207 27.47 -2.82 -2.20
N ALA A 208 26.99 -1.60 -2.53
CA ALA A 208 25.67 -1.13 -2.11
C ALA A 208 24.55 -2.02 -2.66
N TRP A 209 24.55 -2.32 -3.95
CA TRP A 209 23.56 -3.21 -4.58
C TRP A 209 23.61 -4.64 -4.02
N THR A 210 24.81 -5.19 -3.77
CA THR A 210 24.97 -6.50 -3.15
C THR A 210 24.41 -6.49 -1.73
N CYS A 211 24.67 -5.42 -0.95
CA CYS A 211 24.11 -5.25 0.38
C CYS A 211 22.58 -5.25 0.35
N ILE A 212 21.97 -4.48 -0.55
CA ILE A 212 20.51 -4.42 -0.68
C ILE A 212 19.92 -5.79 -1.02
N ARG A 213 20.58 -6.57 -1.90
CA ARG A 213 20.07 -7.90 -2.26
C ARG A 213 20.31 -8.93 -1.17
N ASP A 214 21.55 -9.05 -0.68
CA ASP A 214 22.00 -10.19 0.12
C ASP A 214 22.09 -9.89 1.63
N GLY A 215 22.18 -8.60 2.00
CA GLY A 215 22.38 -8.21 3.39
C GLY A 215 23.76 -8.61 3.93
N GLY A 216 23.83 -8.89 5.23
CA GLY A 216 25.06 -9.28 5.92
C GLY A 216 25.81 -8.08 6.48
N THR A 217 27.15 -8.20 6.51
CA THR A 217 28.03 -7.07 6.88
C THR A 217 28.24 -6.21 5.65
N CYS A 218 27.75 -4.99 5.70
CA CYS A 218 27.75 -4.07 4.57
C CYS A 218 28.60 -2.83 4.84
N PRO A 219 29.28 -2.26 3.83
CA PRO A 219 29.97 -0.99 3.99
C PRO A 219 28.99 0.11 4.42
N GLY A 220 29.40 0.94 5.40
CA GLY A 220 28.60 2.07 5.88
C GLY A 220 27.38 1.68 6.71
N VAL A 221 27.16 0.38 7.01
CA VAL A 221 26.06 -0.12 7.85
C VAL A 221 26.62 -0.66 9.15
N PRO A 222 26.30 -0.05 10.33
CA PRO A 222 26.92 -0.41 11.60
C PRO A 222 26.31 -1.66 12.28
N PHE A 223 25.44 -2.40 11.58
CA PHE A 223 24.78 -3.61 12.04
C PHE A 223 24.69 -4.66 10.93
N THR A 224 24.24 -5.86 11.24
CA THR A 224 23.98 -6.89 10.24
C THR A 224 22.69 -6.57 9.48
N ALA A 225 22.82 -6.29 8.19
CA ALA A 225 21.67 -5.94 7.34
C ALA A 225 20.86 -7.18 6.94
N ALA A 226 19.55 -7.04 6.86
CA ALA A 226 18.70 -7.96 6.14
C ALA A 226 18.66 -7.55 4.66
N GLY A 227 18.94 -8.50 3.76
CA GLY A 227 18.84 -8.27 2.33
C GLY A 227 17.39 -8.45 1.82
N SER A 228 17.09 -7.85 0.66
CA SER A 228 15.79 -8.00 0.01
C SER A 228 15.45 -9.47 -0.28
N GLN A 229 16.44 -10.33 -0.55
CA GLN A 229 16.20 -11.76 -0.73
C GLN A 229 15.68 -12.43 0.55
N GLU A 230 16.24 -12.08 1.71
CA GLU A 230 15.80 -12.61 3.01
C GLU A 230 14.38 -12.16 3.34
N MET A 231 14.07 -10.89 3.09
CA MET A 231 12.73 -10.32 3.32
C MET A 231 11.68 -10.90 2.35
N VAL A 232 12.00 -11.09 1.06
CA VAL A 232 11.12 -11.80 0.11
C VAL A 232 10.86 -13.22 0.59
N ASN A 233 11.88 -13.94 1.05
CA ASN A 233 11.72 -15.29 1.57
C ASN A 233 10.79 -15.31 2.79
N ALA A 234 10.89 -14.32 3.69
CA ALA A 234 9.99 -14.19 4.85
C ALA A 234 8.53 -13.97 4.43
N ILE A 235 8.29 -13.09 3.46
CA ILE A 235 6.96 -12.83 2.89
C ILE A 235 6.36 -14.09 2.26
N ARG A 236 7.14 -14.77 1.41
CA ARG A 236 6.67 -15.99 0.72
C ARG A 236 6.51 -17.16 1.69
N GLY A 237 7.37 -17.25 2.70
CA GLY A 237 7.25 -18.21 3.81
C GLY A 237 5.97 -18.06 4.63
N ALA A 238 5.45 -16.83 4.76
CA ALA A 238 4.16 -16.55 5.39
C ALA A 238 2.94 -16.89 4.49
N GLY A 239 3.18 -17.33 3.25
CA GLY A 239 2.14 -17.72 2.29
C GLY A 239 1.55 -16.56 1.48
N ALA A 240 2.14 -15.37 1.54
CA ALA A 240 1.67 -14.23 0.77
C ALA A 240 2.19 -14.27 -0.68
N THR A 241 1.29 -13.95 -1.62
CA THR A 241 1.61 -13.81 -3.06
C THR A 241 1.47 -12.38 -3.57
N ASN A 242 1.29 -11.44 -2.67
CA ASN A 242 1.17 -10.01 -2.96
C ASN A 242 2.38 -9.51 -3.78
N VAL A 243 2.17 -8.43 -4.53
CA VAL A 243 3.25 -7.72 -5.21
C VAL A 243 4.24 -7.18 -4.18
N VAL A 244 5.53 -7.31 -4.49
CA VAL A 244 6.64 -6.82 -3.66
C VAL A 244 7.41 -5.79 -4.46
N MET A 245 7.60 -4.59 -3.91
CA MET A 245 8.43 -3.54 -4.46
C MET A 245 9.83 -3.60 -3.86
N VAL A 246 10.84 -3.30 -4.66
CA VAL A 246 12.25 -3.32 -4.25
C VAL A 246 12.92 -2.07 -4.78
N GLY A 247 13.49 -1.26 -3.89
CA GLY A 247 14.28 -0.07 -4.22
C GLY A 247 15.76 -0.37 -4.48
N GLY A 248 16.46 0.62 -5.05
CA GLY A 248 17.92 0.63 -5.19
C GLY A 248 18.59 1.48 -4.12
N PRO A 249 19.93 1.69 -4.18
CA PRO A 249 20.65 2.58 -3.27
C PRO A 249 20.34 4.06 -3.50
N GLN A 250 21.05 4.92 -2.78
CA GLN A 250 20.90 6.37 -2.80
C GLN A 250 19.49 6.82 -2.44
N TYR A 251 18.99 6.35 -1.28
CA TYR A 251 17.64 6.62 -0.79
C TYR A 251 16.56 6.17 -1.80
N ALA A 252 16.72 4.95 -2.35
CA ALA A 252 15.91 4.43 -3.46
C ALA A 252 15.94 5.29 -4.74
N GLY A 253 16.93 6.22 -4.86
CA GLY A 253 16.99 7.20 -5.96
C GLY A 253 17.53 6.66 -7.27
N VAL A 254 17.99 5.40 -7.35
CA VAL A 254 18.56 4.79 -8.57
C VAL A 254 18.02 3.40 -8.84
N VAL A 255 17.86 3.06 -10.12
CA VAL A 255 17.35 1.75 -10.59
C VAL A 255 18.16 1.18 -11.76
N ASP A 256 19.29 1.79 -12.10
CA ASP A 256 20.12 1.46 -13.26
C ASP A 256 20.63 0.01 -13.28
N ARG A 257 20.81 -0.60 -12.11
CA ARG A 257 21.25 -2.00 -11.96
C ARG A 257 20.19 -2.91 -11.34
N TRP A 258 18.93 -2.48 -11.27
CA TRP A 258 17.87 -3.21 -10.60
C TRP A 258 17.70 -4.64 -11.15
N THR A 259 17.73 -4.81 -12.46
CA THR A 259 17.58 -6.13 -13.10
C THR A 259 18.69 -7.11 -12.73
N GLU A 260 19.91 -6.60 -12.50
CA GLU A 260 21.08 -7.40 -12.08
C GLU A 260 20.97 -7.85 -10.62
N PHE A 261 20.41 -6.99 -9.75
CA PHE A 261 20.42 -7.18 -8.30
C PHE A 261 19.04 -7.47 -7.68
N LYS A 262 17.99 -7.55 -8.44
CA LYS A 262 16.68 -7.92 -7.89
C LYS A 262 16.74 -9.29 -7.21
N PRO A 263 16.01 -9.50 -6.10
CA PRO A 263 15.94 -10.81 -5.47
C PRO A 263 15.21 -11.81 -6.38
N ALA A 264 15.47 -13.09 -6.16
CA ALA A 264 14.65 -14.16 -6.74
C ALA A 264 13.30 -14.21 -6.02
N ASP A 265 12.21 -14.24 -6.79
CA ASP A 265 10.86 -14.36 -6.26
C ASP A 265 10.13 -15.52 -6.96
N PRO A 266 9.81 -16.63 -6.24
CA PRO A 266 9.12 -17.77 -6.84
C PRO A 266 7.68 -17.44 -7.28
N ALA A 267 7.08 -16.37 -6.74
CA ALA A 267 5.75 -15.91 -7.14
C ALA A 267 5.76 -15.05 -8.40
N GLY A 268 6.94 -14.56 -8.83
CA GLY A 268 7.06 -13.67 -9.98
C GLY A 268 6.34 -12.33 -9.82
N GLN A 269 6.21 -11.83 -8.58
CA GLN A 269 5.41 -10.65 -8.25
C GLN A 269 6.29 -9.49 -7.76
N LEU A 270 7.38 -9.18 -8.50
CA LEU A 270 8.27 -8.06 -8.18
C LEU A 270 7.96 -6.83 -9.03
N ALA A 271 8.03 -5.67 -8.41
CA ALA A 271 8.06 -4.36 -9.04
C ALA A 271 9.28 -3.56 -8.56
N ALA A 272 9.79 -2.65 -9.38
CA ALA A 272 10.86 -1.74 -8.98
C ALA A 272 10.26 -0.52 -8.26
N SER A 273 10.92 -0.10 -7.18
CA SER A 273 10.63 1.14 -6.45
C SER A 273 11.73 2.16 -6.72
N ILE A 274 11.35 3.41 -6.94
CA ILE A 274 12.29 4.54 -7.03
C ILE A 274 11.68 5.76 -6.34
N HIS A 275 12.52 6.54 -5.67
CA HIS A 275 12.15 7.83 -5.09
C HIS A 275 12.81 8.97 -5.88
N ILE A 276 12.07 10.03 -6.15
CA ILE A 276 12.54 11.16 -6.95
C ILE A 276 12.24 12.45 -6.20
N TYR A 277 13.30 13.03 -5.66
CA TYR A 277 13.25 14.26 -4.91
C TYR A 277 13.90 15.39 -5.72
N TYR A 278 13.26 16.52 -5.75
CA TYR A 278 13.89 17.75 -6.23
C TYR A 278 14.51 18.48 -5.04
N ASN A 279 15.77 18.23 -4.84
CA ASN A 279 16.59 19.05 -3.97
C ASN A 279 17.37 20.03 -4.84
N ASN A 280 17.67 21.21 -4.28
CA ASN A 280 18.39 22.30 -4.90
C ASN A 280 19.41 21.82 -5.96
N PRO A 281 19.39 22.31 -7.22
CA PRO A 281 20.35 21.93 -8.27
C PRO A 281 21.82 22.08 -7.89
N ALA A 282 22.12 22.78 -6.79
CA ALA A 282 23.47 22.93 -6.25
C ALA A 282 23.96 21.68 -5.48
N ASP A 283 23.08 20.69 -5.21
CA ASP A 283 23.45 19.46 -4.49
C ASP A 283 22.91 18.20 -5.20
N PRO A 284 23.51 17.80 -6.33
CA PRO A 284 23.05 16.66 -7.13
C PRO A 284 23.30 15.31 -6.44
N GLU A 285 24.05 15.23 -5.34
CA GLU A 285 24.35 13.97 -4.65
C GLU A 285 23.10 13.41 -3.92
N TRP A 286 22.12 14.26 -3.59
CA TRP A 286 20.94 13.86 -2.86
C TRP A 286 19.73 13.48 -3.73
N ALA A 287 19.79 13.77 -5.02
CA ALA A 287 18.68 13.48 -5.94
C ALA A 287 19.20 13.03 -7.32
N PRO A 288 19.74 11.82 -7.42
CA PRO A 288 20.46 11.40 -8.63
C PRO A 288 19.58 11.34 -9.89
N CYS A 289 18.25 11.28 -9.75
CA CYS A 289 17.34 11.09 -10.88
C CYS A 289 16.25 12.17 -11.02
N TYR A 290 16.54 13.42 -10.68
CA TYR A 290 15.56 14.51 -10.85
C TYR A 290 15.47 15.06 -12.30
N LEU A 291 16.46 14.76 -13.15
CA LEU A 291 16.47 15.23 -14.54
C LEU A 291 15.80 14.25 -15.51
N ARG A 292 15.10 14.79 -16.49
CA ARG A 292 14.48 14.01 -17.58
C ARG A 292 15.44 13.03 -18.24
N SER A 293 16.71 13.40 -18.40
CA SER A 293 17.75 12.54 -18.99
C SER A 293 17.95 11.25 -18.18
N CYS A 294 17.84 11.29 -16.84
CA CYS A 294 17.87 10.09 -16.02
C CYS A 294 16.60 9.24 -16.21
N TRP A 295 15.43 9.85 -16.27
CA TRP A 295 14.19 9.10 -16.48
C TRP A 295 14.22 8.32 -17.79
N ASP A 296 14.66 8.95 -18.86
CA ASP A 296 14.77 8.32 -20.18
C ASP A 296 15.90 7.29 -20.26
N ALA A 297 17.01 7.48 -19.50
CA ALA A 297 18.17 6.61 -19.55
C ALA A 297 18.05 5.38 -18.62
N THR A 298 17.36 5.49 -17.49
CA THR A 298 17.33 4.43 -16.45
C THR A 298 15.94 3.89 -16.16
N ILE A 299 14.94 4.75 -15.95
CA ILE A 299 13.60 4.31 -15.59
C ILE A 299 12.85 3.75 -16.82
N ALA A 300 12.89 4.43 -17.95
CA ALA A 300 12.17 3.99 -19.14
C ALA A 300 12.61 2.61 -19.67
N PRO A 301 13.91 2.27 -19.75
CA PRO A 301 14.34 0.92 -20.12
C PRO A 301 13.89 -0.14 -19.12
N LEU A 302 13.90 0.14 -17.82
CA LEU A 302 13.40 -0.77 -16.80
C LEU A 302 11.89 -0.97 -16.92
N ALA A 303 11.13 0.11 -17.09
CA ALA A 303 9.68 0.07 -17.24
C ALA A 303 9.21 -0.69 -18.51
N ALA A 304 10.08 -0.85 -19.50
CA ALA A 304 9.80 -1.68 -20.68
C ALA A 304 9.76 -3.19 -20.36
N THR A 305 10.29 -3.63 -19.23
CA THR A 305 10.41 -5.06 -18.86
C THR A 305 9.86 -5.39 -17.47
N THR A 306 9.66 -4.40 -16.62
CA THR A 306 9.31 -4.56 -15.20
C THR A 306 8.35 -3.45 -14.78
N PRO A 307 7.31 -3.72 -13.97
CA PRO A 307 6.51 -2.65 -13.40
C PRO A 307 7.37 -1.74 -12.53
N VAL A 308 7.27 -0.42 -12.73
CA VAL A 308 7.98 0.58 -11.94
C VAL A 308 6.99 1.45 -11.20
N VAL A 309 7.28 1.71 -9.93
CA VAL A 309 6.53 2.60 -9.06
C VAL A 309 7.49 3.67 -8.53
N ILE A 310 7.19 4.94 -8.80
CA ILE A 310 7.82 6.05 -8.08
C ILE A 310 7.11 6.10 -6.72
N GLY A 311 7.75 5.49 -5.72
CA GLY A 311 7.18 5.33 -4.36
C GLY A 311 7.02 6.65 -3.64
N GLU A 312 7.93 7.59 -3.92
CA GLU A 312 7.88 8.95 -3.43
C GLU A 312 8.35 9.92 -4.50
N VAL A 313 7.63 11.03 -4.62
CA VAL A 313 8.05 12.19 -5.41
C VAL A 313 7.66 13.45 -4.65
N VAL A 314 8.57 14.43 -4.62
CA VAL A 314 8.35 15.68 -3.90
C VAL A 314 9.22 16.82 -4.46
N GLU A 315 8.70 18.05 -4.31
CA GLU A 315 9.46 19.29 -4.41
C GLU A 315 9.48 19.99 -3.03
N HIS A 316 10.55 20.75 -2.75
CA HIS A 316 10.71 21.46 -1.47
C HIS A 316 10.48 22.96 -1.58
N ASP A 317 9.91 23.44 -2.68
CA ASP A 317 9.72 24.88 -2.96
C ASP A 317 8.25 25.27 -3.14
N CYS A 318 7.33 24.40 -2.75
CA CYS A 318 5.88 24.58 -2.92
C CYS A 318 5.42 24.74 -4.37
N SER A 319 6.30 24.48 -5.34
CA SER A 319 5.95 24.50 -6.75
C SER A 319 5.55 23.11 -7.24
N SER A 320 5.17 23.00 -8.49
CA SER A 320 4.98 21.73 -9.17
C SER A 320 5.78 21.70 -10.50
N ALA A 321 6.88 22.46 -10.54
CA ALA A 321 7.66 22.66 -11.74
C ALA A 321 8.41 21.40 -12.21
N LEU A 322 8.88 20.57 -11.27
CA LEU A 322 9.41 19.23 -11.55
C LEU A 322 8.29 18.19 -11.57
N LEU A 323 7.39 18.27 -10.62
CA LEU A 323 6.32 17.27 -10.43
C LEU A 323 5.53 17.07 -11.72
N MET A 324 5.03 18.15 -12.31
CA MET A 324 4.15 18.06 -13.50
C MET A 324 4.84 17.45 -14.73
N PRO A 325 6.06 17.83 -15.12
CA PRO A 325 6.79 17.16 -16.20
C PRO A 325 7.05 15.69 -15.92
N LEU A 326 7.37 15.32 -14.66
CA LEU A 326 7.63 13.93 -14.27
C LEU A 326 6.36 13.09 -14.35
N LEU A 327 5.24 13.55 -13.78
CA LEU A 327 3.97 12.82 -13.81
C LEU A 327 3.48 12.62 -15.24
N THR A 328 3.52 13.67 -16.07
CA THR A 328 3.18 13.59 -17.50
C THR A 328 4.06 12.59 -18.23
N TRP A 329 5.37 12.57 -17.95
CA TRP A 329 6.28 11.59 -18.51
C TRP A 329 5.95 10.16 -18.03
N ALA A 330 5.72 9.96 -16.74
CA ALA A 330 5.38 8.69 -16.14
C ALA A 330 4.09 8.09 -16.75
N ASP A 331 3.10 8.93 -17.04
CA ASP A 331 1.87 8.53 -17.73
C ASP A 331 2.14 7.92 -19.10
N THR A 332 3.06 8.54 -19.89
CA THR A 332 3.43 8.01 -21.22
C THR A 332 4.17 6.67 -21.15
N LYS A 333 4.73 6.32 -20.00
CA LYS A 333 5.51 5.10 -19.78
C LYS A 333 4.75 4.02 -18.99
N GLY A 334 3.53 4.31 -18.53
CA GLY A 334 2.77 3.40 -17.67
C GLY A 334 3.37 3.25 -16.28
N VAL A 335 4.21 4.17 -15.83
CA VAL A 335 4.85 4.18 -14.52
C VAL A 335 3.86 4.68 -13.48
N SER A 336 3.77 4.01 -12.34
CA SER A 336 2.98 4.41 -11.17
C SER A 336 3.73 5.46 -10.36
N TYR A 337 3.00 6.30 -9.59
CA TYR A 337 3.63 7.32 -8.75
C TYR A 337 2.78 7.70 -7.54
N LEU A 338 3.46 8.02 -6.42
CA LEU A 338 2.85 8.52 -5.20
C LEU A 338 3.65 9.72 -4.68
N ALA A 339 2.97 10.84 -4.48
CA ALA A 339 3.63 12.04 -3.97
C ALA A 339 3.78 11.98 -2.44
N TRP A 340 4.81 12.58 -1.92
CA TRP A 340 5.05 12.76 -0.49
C TRP A 340 4.59 14.17 -0.10
N SER A 341 3.72 14.39 0.92
CA SER A 341 2.87 13.38 1.52
C SER A 341 1.52 13.99 1.93
N TRP A 342 0.51 13.15 2.16
CA TRP A 342 -0.83 13.52 2.63
C TRP A 342 -0.80 13.80 4.13
N PHE A 343 -0.27 14.95 4.50
CA PHE A 343 -0.34 15.54 5.82
C PHE A 343 -0.47 17.05 5.70
N THR A 344 -0.86 17.72 6.79
CA THR A 344 -1.16 19.15 6.78
C THR A 344 0.08 19.98 7.07
N GLY A 345 0.36 20.96 6.21
CA GLY A 345 1.49 21.88 6.37
C GLY A 345 1.46 23.01 5.34
N ASP A 346 2.49 23.84 5.39
CA ASP A 346 2.62 24.99 4.50
C ASP A 346 3.54 24.77 3.30
N CYS A 347 3.97 23.54 3.07
CA CYS A 347 4.95 23.10 2.08
C CYS A 347 6.32 23.84 2.10
N ALA A 348 6.49 24.90 2.86
CA ALA A 348 7.75 25.63 2.94
C ALA A 348 8.74 25.01 3.95
N GLY A 349 8.24 24.33 4.97
CA GLY A 349 9.04 23.62 5.96
C GLY A 349 9.16 22.13 5.68
N GLU A 350 8.03 21.50 5.36
CA GLU A 350 7.96 20.10 4.98
C GLU A 350 6.99 19.92 3.81
N PRO A 351 7.25 19.01 2.86
CA PRO A 351 6.45 18.86 1.65
C PRO A 351 5.07 18.28 1.95
N ALA A 352 4.14 19.15 2.31
CA ALA A 352 2.76 18.83 2.62
C ALA A 352 1.86 19.03 1.39
N LEU A 353 1.11 18.00 1.00
CA LEU A 353 0.19 18.07 -0.13
C LEU A 353 -1.12 18.81 0.20
N ILE A 354 -1.48 18.86 1.48
CA ILE A 354 -2.74 19.46 1.94
C ILE A 354 -2.50 20.46 3.07
N THR A 355 -3.36 21.44 3.16
CA THR A 355 -3.43 22.38 4.30
C THR A 355 -4.48 21.98 5.34
N ASP A 356 -5.43 21.11 4.94
CA ASP A 356 -6.45 20.51 5.80
C ASP A 356 -6.79 19.10 5.32
N TYR A 357 -7.14 18.21 6.24
CA TYR A 357 -7.51 16.82 5.94
C TYR A 357 -8.85 16.67 5.20
N ASP A 358 -9.58 17.73 4.98
CA ASP A 358 -10.72 17.77 4.05
C ASP A 358 -10.30 17.71 2.56
N GLY A 359 -8.97 17.73 2.31
CA GLY A 359 -8.38 17.70 0.98
C GLY A 359 -8.14 19.09 0.38
N THR A 360 -8.18 20.15 1.18
CA THR A 360 -7.76 21.49 0.72
C THR A 360 -6.25 21.43 0.37
N PRO A 361 -5.87 21.64 -0.90
CA PRO A 361 -4.49 21.43 -1.33
C PRO A 361 -3.54 22.54 -0.88
N SER A 362 -2.29 22.19 -0.68
CA SER A 362 -1.16 23.13 -0.67
C SER A 362 -0.82 23.60 -2.08
N GLY A 363 0.23 24.41 -2.24
CA GLY A 363 0.70 24.82 -3.56
C GLY A 363 1.09 23.64 -4.45
N GLU A 364 1.92 22.74 -3.95
CA GLU A 364 2.34 21.50 -4.65
C GLU A 364 1.16 20.53 -4.84
N GLY A 365 0.36 20.35 -3.79
CA GLY A 365 -0.80 19.48 -3.82
C GLY A 365 -1.85 19.86 -4.85
N ALA A 366 -1.99 21.15 -5.18
CA ALA A 366 -2.91 21.60 -6.23
C ALA A 366 -2.49 21.05 -7.60
N GLY A 367 -1.20 21.06 -7.93
CA GLY A 367 -0.68 20.47 -9.15
C GLY A 367 -0.98 18.98 -9.25
N LEU A 368 -0.68 18.22 -8.20
CA LEU A 368 -0.98 16.78 -8.14
C LEU A 368 -2.47 16.49 -8.32
N ARG A 369 -3.33 17.18 -7.55
CA ARG A 369 -4.78 17.02 -7.61
C ARG A 369 -5.32 17.26 -9.02
N ASP A 370 -4.98 18.38 -9.61
CA ASP A 370 -5.49 18.79 -10.92
C ASP A 370 -5.02 17.81 -12.01
N HIS A 371 -3.79 17.30 -11.88
CA HIS A 371 -3.27 16.27 -12.76
C HIS A 371 -4.05 14.95 -12.63
N LEU A 372 -4.20 14.43 -11.42
CA LEU A 372 -4.92 13.17 -11.19
C LEU A 372 -6.37 13.22 -11.68
N ILE A 373 -7.08 14.33 -11.45
CA ILE A 373 -8.46 14.53 -11.93
C ILE A 373 -8.54 14.56 -13.46
N SER A 374 -7.48 15.02 -14.13
CA SER A 374 -7.44 15.10 -15.60
C SER A 374 -7.26 13.75 -16.29
N LEU A 375 -6.83 12.72 -15.57
CA LEU A 375 -6.58 11.40 -16.15
C LEU A 375 -7.89 10.66 -16.45
N PRO A 376 -7.95 9.85 -17.52
CA PRO A 376 -9.07 8.97 -17.78
C PRO A 376 -9.19 7.91 -16.67
N HIS A 377 -10.38 7.75 -16.14
CA HIS A 377 -10.75 6.80 -15.08
C HIS A 377 -11.42 5.55 -15.63
#